data_4117377bab80e96c9353360f4078a3e8
#
_entry.id   4117377bab80e96c9353360f4078a3e8
#
_cell.length_a   1.000
_cell.length_b   1.000
_cell.length_c   1.000
_cell.angle_alpha   90.00
_cell.angle_beta   90.00
_cell.angle_gamma   90.00
#
_symmetry.space_group_name_H-M   'P 1'
#
loop_
_entity.id
_entity.type
_entity.pdbx_description
1 polymer ?
#
loop_
_entity_poly.entity_id
_entity_poly.type
_entity_poly.pdbx_seq_one_letter_code
_entity_poly.pdbx_strand_id
1 'polypeptide(L)'
;MNEGKTRFGLGHDLGRRGFRGKRIGAAAGGACLAGVSLLAASCGGTATAASSKPTGTVVVFAAASLSGAFDKIGTQFEKANPGVSMKFNYAGSSSLATQIKQGAPADVFASADTQSMDTVTSGGGADGSPQTFAKNRMEIIVAPGNPKHITSVADLAKSGVQVVLCAAAVPCGIYAQQIFKKAGVTVKPVSEETSVSSVVTKVTLGQADAGIVYVTDVKAAGSKAEGVAIPDSQNVLADYPIVMVKGASNSEGASAFIGYVMSPAGQKVLASFGFLPPGT
;
A
#
# COMPACT_ATOMS: atom_id res chain seq x y z
N MET A 1 33.24 32.36 36.45
CA MET A 1 33.73 33.41 35.54
C MET A 1 33.11 33.03 34.18
N ASN A 2 32.22 33.69 33.53
CA ASN A 2 31.59 34.98 33.67
C ASN A 2 30.21 34.89 32.98
N GLU A 3 29.26 35.52 33.60
CA GLU A 3 27.86 35.66 33.18
C GLU A 3 27.74 36.57 31.95
N GLY A 4 26.60 36.40 31.23
CA GLY A 4 26.19 37.32 30.19
C GLY A 4 24.68 37.20 29.89
N LYS A 5 23.84 37.64 30.85
CA LYS A 5 22.42 37.96 30.63
C LYS A 5 22.31 39.26 29.84
N THR A 6 21.42 39.30 28.84
CA THR A 6 20.79 40.57 28.44
C THR A 6 19.32 40.35 28.13
N ARG A 7 18.47 40.95 28.98
CA ARG A 7 17.04 41.24 28.79
C ARG A 7 16.92 42.63 28.17
N PHE A 8 15.93 42.82 27.30
CA PHE A 8 15.17 44.05 27.03
C PHE A 8 14.01 43.63 26.12
N GLY A 9 12.75 43.98 26.27
CA GLY A 9 12.07 45.01 27.01
C GLY A 9 10.81 45.37 26.23
N LEU A 10 9.70 45.33 26.90
CA LEU A 10 8.35 45.83 26.71
C LEU A 10 8.06 46.91 25.63
N GLY A 11 6.83 46.86 25.07
CA GLY A 11 6.10 48.00 24.49
C GLY A 11 4.80 47.54 23.85
N HIS A 12 3.72 47.56 24.56
CA HIS A 12 2.45 48.29 24.45
C HIS A 12 2.16 48.89 23.06
N ASP A 13 1.03 48.69 22.42
CA ASP A 13 -0.11 49.59 22.58
C ASP A 13 -1.43 49.07 21.96
N LEU A 14 -2.51 49.53 22.54
CA LEU A 14 -3.92 49.29 22.31
C LEU A 14 -4.46 50.14 21.16
N GLY A 15 -5.35 49.61 20.35
CA GLY A 15 -6.09 50.38 19.34
C GLY A 15 -7.48 49.84 19.05
N ARG A 16 -8.41 49.94 20.02
CA ARG A 16 -9.85 49.88 19.77
C ARG A 16 -10.32 51.10 18.98
N ARG A 17 -11.00 50.89 17.89
CA ARG A 17 -12.03 51.88 17.40
C ARG A 17 -13.24 51.14 16.88
N GLY A 18 -14.30 51.21 17.65
CA GLY A 18 -15.65 50.91 17.25
C GLY A 18 -16.20 52.06 16.42
N PHE A 19 -17.06 51.73 15.47
CA PHE A 19 -17.99 52.73 14.88
C PHE A 19 -19.41 52.21 14.94
N ARG A 20 -20.21 53.01 15.64
CA ARG A 20 -21.62 52.87 15.93
C ARG A 20 -22.43 53.63 14.90
N GLY A 21 -23.50 53.01 14.39
CA GLY A 21 -24.79 53.70 14.26
C GLY A 21 -25.12 54.41 12.98
N LYS A 22 -26.22 54.01 12.34
CA LYS A 22 -27.47 54.82 12.28
C LYS A 22 -28.59 54.06 11.60
N ARG A 23 -29.66 53.91 12.35
CA ARG A 23 -30.99 53.61 11.80
C ARG A 23 -31.67 54.91 11.41
N ILE A 24 -32.42 54.94 10.32
CA ILE A 24 -33.54 55.80 9.98
C ILE A 24 -34.21 55.09 8.79
N GLY A 25 -35.48 54.75 8.64
CA GLY A 25 -36.70 55.24 9.16
C GLY A 25 -37.72 55.06 8.02
N ALA A 26 -38.88 54.57 8.37
CA ALA A 26 -39.99 54.15 7.53
C ALA A 26 -40.60 55.28 6.64
N ALA A 27 -41.22 54.88 5.51
CA ALA A 27 -42.54 55.45 5.15
C ALA A 27 -43.24 54.58 4.10
N ALA A 28 -44.55 54.43 4.34
CA ALA A 28 -45.52 53.64 3.63
C ALA A 28 -45.99 54.36 2.35
N GLY A 29 -46.52 53.62 1.37
CA GLY A 29 -47.28 54.15 0.25
C GLY A 29 -47.71 53.01 -0.67
N GLY A 30 -48.99 52.69 -0.61
CA GLY A 30 -49.60 51.61 -1.36
C GLY A 30 -49.95 51.96 -2.79
N ALA A 31 -50.27 50.99 -3.58
CA ALA A 31 -51.47 50.85 -4.41
C ALA A 31 -51.29 49.72 -5.44
N CYS A 32 -52.35 48.95 -5.53
CA CYS A 32 -52.71 47.89 -6.48
C CYS A 32 -52.22 48.05 -7.92
N LEU A 33 -51.94 46.94 -8.61
CA LEU A 33 -52.69 46.49 -9.80
C LEU A 33 -52.11 45.18 -10.37
N ALA A 34 -53.01 44.25 -10.44
CA ALA A 34 -53.22 43.17 -11.43
C ALA A 34 -52.06 42.54 -12.19
N GLY A 35 -51.83 41.30 -11.95
CA GLY A 35 -51.94 40.23 -12.91
C GLY A 35 -50.85 40.12 -13.98
N VAL A 36 -50.04 39.12 -13.90
CA VAL A 36 -49.79 38.11 -14.94
C VAL A 36 -48.99 37.00 -14.27
N SER A 37 -49.59 35.85 -14.11
CA SER A 37 -48.95 34.61 -13.65
C SER A 37 -48.11 34.04 -14.82
N LEU A 38 -46.83 34.36 -14.89
CA LEU A 38 -45.88 33.55 -15.67
C LEU A 38 -45.47 32.33 -14.83
N LEU A 39 -46.06 31.20 -15.17
CA LEU A 39 -45.49 29.91 -14.79
C LEU A 39 -44.09 29.77 -15.42
N ALA A 40 -43.06 30.17 -14.69
CA ALA A 40 -41.69 29.76 -15.00
C ALA A 40 -41.57 28.29 -14.57
N ALA A 41 -41.74 27.38 -15.55
CA ALA A 41 -41.33 26.01 -15.41
C ALA A 41 -39.81 25.97 -15.14
N SER A 42 -39.45 25.94 -13.86
CA SER A 42 -38.08 25.65 -13.42
C SER A 42 -37.80 24.18 -13.75
N CYS A 43 -37.27 23.93 -14.95
CA CYS A 43 -36.57 22.68 -15.24
C CYS A 43 -35.34 22.62 -14.31
N GLY A 44 -35.57 22.10 -13.14
CA GLY A 44 -34.51 21.62 -12.24
C GLY A 44 -33.76 20.47 -12.93
N GLY A 45 -32.85 20.86 -13.85
CA GLY A 45 -31.85 19.91 -14.32
C GLY A 45 -31.00 19.48 -13.14
N THR A 46 -31.27 18.30 -12.59
CA THR A 46 -30.29 17.60 -11.78
C THR A 46 -29.06 17.41 -12.67
N ALA A 47 -28.09 18.33 -12.53
CA ALA A 47 -26.76 18.11 -13.07
C ALA A 47 -26.21 16.85 -12.38
N THR A 48 -26.41 15.71 -13.01
CA THR A 48 -25.62 14.53 -12.73
C THR A 48 -24.18 14.96 -12.96
N ALA A 49 -23.43 15.17 -11.89
CA ALA A 49 -22.00 15.38 -11.98
C ALA A 49 -21.45 14.17 -12.74
N ALA A 50 -21.12 14.34 -14.00
CA ALA A 50 -20.40 13.35 -14.77
C ALA A 50 -19.08 13.16 -14.02
N SER A 51 -18.94 12.02 -13.33
CA SER A 51 -17.68 11.63 -12.74
C SER A 51 -16.65 11.65 -13.86
N SER A 52 -15.79 12.67 -13.85
CA SER A 52 -14.69 12.76 -14.80
C SER A 52 -13.85 11.48 -14.61
N LYS A 53 -13.50 10.83 -15.73
CA LYS A 53 -12.59 9.68 -15.64
C LYS A 53 -11.24 10.17 -15.11
N PRO A 54 -10.58 9.41 -14.23
CA PRO A 54 -9.28 9.78 -13.72
C PRO A 54 -8.28 9.94 -14.86
N THR A 55 -7.34 10.88 -14.72
CA THR A 55 -6.28 11.17 -15.69
C THR A 55 -4.94 11.37 -14.99
N GLY A 56 -3.86 11.44 -15.76
CA GLY A 56 -2.52 11.70 -15.23
C GLY A 56 -1.79 10.47 -14.73
N THR A 57 -0.63 10.65 -14.12
CA THR A 57 0.20 9.56 -13.60
C THR A 57 -0.23 9.20 -12.18
N VAL A 58 -0.34 7.91 -11.91
CA VAL A 58 -0.51 7.34 -10.56
C VAL A 58 0.77 6.60 -10.19
N VAL A 59 1.42 7.01 -9.12
CA VAL A 59 2.64 6.38 -8.59
C VAL A 59 2.29 5.43 -7.45
N VAL A 60 2.56 4.15 -7.66
CA VAL A 60 2.22 3.09 -6.70
C VAL A 60 3.49 2.50 -6.11
N PHE A 61 3.66 2.60 -4.80
CA PHE A 61 4.69 1.88 -4.07
C PHE A 61 4.09 0.55 -3.59
N ALA A 62 4.59 -0.57 -4.10
CA ALA A 62 4.01 -1.88 -3.83
C ALA A 62 5.07 -2.91 -3.42
N ALA A 63 4.69 -3.80 -2.51
CA ALA A 63 5.52 -4.92 -2.12
C ALA A 63 6.02 -5.70 -3.35
N ALA A 64 7.28 -6.14 -3.33
CA ALA A 64 7.93 -6.86 -4.44
C ALA A 64 7.14 -8.11 -4.90
N SER A 65 6.47 -8.81 -3.97
CA SER A 65 5.61 -9.95 -4.26
C SER A 65 4.35 -9.62 -5.07
N LEU A 66 3.99 -8.34 -5.18
CA LEU A 66 2.83 -7.87 -5.95
C LEU A 66 3.14 -7.60 -7.42
N SER A 67 4.43 -7.56 -7.83
CA SER A 67 4.85 -7.02 -9.11
C SER A 67 4.07 -7.63 -10.29
N GLY A 68 4.08 -8.95 -10.45
CA GLY A 68 3.40 -9.60 -11.58
C GLY A 68 1.88 -9.34 -11.62
N ALA A 69 1.21 -9.37 -10.45
CA ALA A 69 -0.22 -9.11 -10.36
C ALA A 69 -0.55 -7.63 -10.62
N PHE A 70 0.25 -6.72 -10.05
CA PHE A 70 0.02 -5.27 -10.19
C PHE A 70 0.36 -4.75 -11.57
N ASP A 71 1.38 -5.29 -12.25
CA ASP A 71 1.63 -4.97 -13.65
C ASP A 71 0.43 -5.33 -14.54
N LYS A 72 -0.17 -6.51 -14.31
CA LYS A 72 -1.36 -6.92 -15.04
C LYS A 72 -2.59 -6.09 -14.68
N ILE A 73 -2.78 -5.77 -13.38
CA ILE A 73 -3.85 -4.88 -12.93
C ILE A 73 -3.66 -3.48 -13.51
N GLY A 74 -2.45 -2.92 -13.48
CA GLY A 74 -2.12 -1.62 -14.04
C GLY A 74 -2.46 -1.53 -15.52
N THR A 75 -2.02 -2.52 -16.31
CA THR A 75 -2.34 -2.60 -17.75
C THR A 75 -3.86 -2.61 -18.00
N GLN A 76 -4.63 -3.36 -17.18
CA GLN A 76 -6.08 -3.39 -17.32
C GLN A 76 -6.74 -2.11 -16.87
N PHE A 77 -6.22 -1.47 -15.83
CA PHE A 77 -6.70 -0.20 -15.30
C PHE A 77 -6.47 0.95 -16.30
N GLU A 78 -5.29 1.03 -16.90
CA GLU A 78 -4.99 2.00 -17.98
C GLU A 78 -5.90 1.81 -19.18
N LYS A 79 -6.15 0.56 -19.59
CA LYS A 79 -7.09 0.26 -20.68
C LYS A 79 -8.53 0.72 -20.36
N ALA A 80 -8.95 0.62 -19.11
CA ALA A 80 -10.27 1.09 -18.66
C ALA A 80 -10.31 2.62 -18.49
N ASN A 81 -9.16 3.27 -18.27
CA ASN A 81 -8.97 4.69 -18.02
C ASN A 81 -7.87 5.26 -18.92
N PRO A 82 -8.13 5.50 -20.22
CA PRO A 82 -7.08 5.86 -21.20
C PRO A 82 -6.31 7.15 -20.92
N GLY A 83 -6.78 7.97 -19.96
CA GLY A 83 -6.09 9.18 -19.50
C GLY A 83 -5.10 8.94 -18.37
N VAL A 84 -5.02 7.71 -17.83
CA VAL A 84 -4.14 7.37 -16.71
C VAL A 84 -2.88 6.67 -17.20
N SER A 85 -1.75 6.95 -16.55
CA SER A 85 -0.50 6.20 -16.68
C SER A 85 -0.05 5.69 -15.33
N MET A 86 0.20 4.39 -15.21
CA MET A 86 0.64 3.76 -13.97
C MET A 86 2.16 3.71 -13.87
N LYS A 87 2.70 4.09 -12.71
CA LYS A 87 4.13 3.91 -12.38
C LYS A 87 4.25 3.12 -11.10
N PHE A 88 4.96 2.00 -11.15
CA PHE A 88 5.18 1.13 -9.99
C PHE A 88 6.60 1.24 -9.48
N ASN A 89 6.75 1.29 -8.17
CA ASN A 89 8.02 1.10 -7.46
C ASN A 89 7.88 -0.14 -6.58
N TYR A 90 8.60 -1.21 -6.93
CA TYR A 90 8.57 -2.49 -6.23
C TYR A 90 9.80 -2.67 -5.36
N ALA A 91 9.59 -2.87 -4.05
CA ALA A 91 10.65 -3.16 -3.09
C ALA A 91 10.09 -3.90 -1.86
N GLY A 92 10.92 -4.16 -0.86
CA GLY A 92 10.45 -4.60 0.45
C GLY A 92 9.56 -3.54 1.08
N SER A 93 8.41 -3.95 1.64
CA SER A 93 7.41 -3.00 2.18
C SER A 93 7.98 -2.08 3.24
N SER A 94 8.87 -2.57 4.11
CA SER A 94 9.54 -1.75 5.13
C SER A 94 10.42 -0.64 4.54
N SER A 95 11.09 -0.91 3.42
CA SER A 95 11.88 0.08 2.69
C SER A 95 10.98 1.14 2.05
N LEU A 96 9.87 0.72 1.40
CA LEU A 96 8.90 1.63 0.80
C LEU A 96 8.21 2.51 1.85
N ALA A 97 7.83 1.93 2.99
CA ALA A 97 7.25 2.68 4.11
C ALA A 97 8.22 3.75 4.63
N THR A 98 9.51 3.43 4.73
CA THR A 98 10.55 4.38 5.11
C THR A 98 10.69 5.51 4.08
N GLN A 99 10.69 5.19 2.78
CA GLN A 99 10.74 6.18 1.71
C GLN A 99 9.53 7.14 1.75
N ILE A 100 8.31 6.61 1.94
CA ILE A 100 7.10 7.42 2.09
C ILE A 100 7.20 8.35 3.30
N LYS A 101 7.65 7.82 4.45
CA LYS A 101 7.87 8.62 5.66
C LYS A 101 8.91 9.73 5.46
N GLN A 102 9.87 9.54 4.56
CA GLN A 102 10.87 10.53 4.15
C GLN A 102 10.38 11.47 3.05
N GLY A 103 9.12 11.39 2.64
CA GLY A 103 8.51 12.28 1.65
C GLY A 103 8.66 11.83 0.19
N ALA A 104 8.96 10.55 -0.07
CA ALA A 104 8.96 10.05 -1.44
C ALA A 104 7.57 10.19 -2.08
N PRO A 105 7.49 10.63 -3.34
CA PRO A 105 6.21 10.92 -4.01
C PRO A 105 5.52 9.62 -4.43
N ALA A 106 4.67 9.11 -3.55
CA ALA A 106 3.79 7.98 -3.82
C ALA A 106 2.33 8.44 -3.71
N ASP A 107 1.47 7.95 -4.58
CA ASP A 107 0.03 8.17 -4.51
C ASP A 107 -0.67 7.02 -3.77
N VAL A 108 -0.17 5.78 -3.94
CA VAL A 108 -0.71 4.56 -3.31
C VAL A 108 0.41 3.77 -2.67
N PHE A 109 0.15 3.22 -1.49
CA PHE A 109 1.02 2.23 -0.84
C PHE A 109 0.29 0.90 -0.65
N ALA A 110 0.87 -0.19 -1.16
CA ALA A 110 0.39 -1.55 -1.03
C ALA A 110 1.47 -2.43 -0.36
N SER A 111 1.23 -2.85 0.86
CA SER A 111 2.18 -3.58 1.70
C SER A 111 1.91 -5.09 1.70
N ALA A 112 2.92 -5.88 2.02
CA ALA A 112 2.82 -7.33 2.27
C ALA A 112 2.69 -7.68 3.76
N ASP A 113 2.55 -6.68 4.62
CA ASP A 113 2.28 -6.83 6.04
C ASP A 113 1.62 -5.58 6.63
N THR A 114 1.03 -5.73 7.81
CA THR A 114 0.41 -4.63 8.57
C THR A 114 1.46 -3.76 9.26
N GLN A 115 2.59 -4.30 9.70
CA GLN A 115 3.62 -3.54 10.41
C GLN A 115 4.23 -2.43 9.54
N SER A 116 4.53 -2.71 8.28
CA SER A 116 5.00 -1.70 7.32
C SER A 116 3.91 -0.66 7.02
N MET A 117 2.65 -1.09 6.93
CA MET A 117 1.51 -0.19 6.77
C MET A 117 1.37 0.72 8.00
N ASP A 118 1.49 0.18 9.21
CA ASP A 118 1.42 0.96 10.46
C ASP A 118 2.53 2.01 10.55
N THR A 119 3.71 1.73 9.98
CA THR A 119 4.79 2.71 9.88
C THR A 119 4.40 3.97 9.11
N VAL A 120 3.58 3.82 8.07
CA VAL A 120 3.06 4.94 7.25
C VAL A 120 1.89 5.61 7.97
N THR A 121 0.91 4.84 8.45
CA THR A 121 -0.33 5.37 9.04
C THR A 121 -0.10 6.08 10.36
N SER A 122 0.70 5.50 11.27
CA SER A 122 1.04 6.11 12.56
C SER A 122 1.86 7.39 12.42
N GLY A 123 2.61 7.53 11.33
CA GLY A 123 3.32 8.75 10.95
C GLY A 123 2.43 9.81 10.29
N GLY A 124 1.13 9.57 10.16
CA GLY A 124 0.20 10.48 9.48
C GLY A 124 0.42 10.54 7.96
N GLY A 125 1.06 9.53 7.37
CA GLY A 125 1.38 9.44 5.95
C GLY A 125 0.28 8.82 5.09
N ALA A 126 -0.86 8.46 5.66
CA ALA A 126 -2.01 7.89 4.95
C ALA A 126 -3.16 8.88 4.86
N ASP A 127 -3.92 8.83 3.77
CA ASP A 127 -5.21 9.47 3.59
C ASP A 127 -6.30 8.38 3.61
N GLY A 128 -7.08 8.40 4.69
CA GLY A 128 -8.05 7.35 5.00
C GLY A 128 -7.45 6.14 5.73
N SER A 129 -8.27 5.09 5.87
CA SER A 129 -7.89 3.84 6.55
C SER A 129 -7.40 2.80 5.55
N PRO A 130 -6.33 2.04 5.87
CA PRO A 130 -5.90 0.92 5.05
C PRO A 130 -7.00 -0.14 4.90
N GLN A 131 -7.06 -0.76 3.73
CA GLN A 131 -7.96 -1.87 3.43
C GLN A 131 -7.16 -3.11 3.07
N THR A 132 -7.40 -4.24 3.73
CA THR A 132 -6.82 -5.51 3.29
C THR A 132 -7.48 -5.92 1.98
N PHE A 133 -6.68 -6.04 0.91
CA PHE A 133 -7.17 -6.37 -0.42
C PHE A 133 -6.84 -7.81 -0.86
N ALA A 134 -5.87 -8.45 -0.19
CA ALA A 134 -5.47 -9.82 -0.46
C ALA A 134 -4.81 -10.44 0.77
N LYS A 135 -4.66 -11.76 0.75
CA LYS A 135 -3.80 -12.51 1.67
C LYS A 135 -2.88 -13.45 0.91
N ASN A 136 -1.84 -13.94 1.57
CA ASN A 136 -0.89 -14.87 0.97
C ASN A 136 -0.38 -15.87 2.02
N ARG A 137 0.13 -17.01 1.57
CA ARG A 137 0.77 -18.01 2.42
C ARG A 137 2.25 -18.03 2.14
N MET A 138 3.02 -18.46 3.15
CA MET A 138 4.44 -18.67 2.98
C MET A 138 4.72 -20.09 2.47
N GLU A 139 5.81 -20.22 1.72
CA GLU A 139 6.28 -21.47 1.14
C GLU A 139 7.81 -21.52 1.16
N ILE A 140 8.38 -22.70 1.22
CA ILE A 140 9.82 -22.86 1.04
C ILE A 140 10.07 -22.91 -0.47
N ILE A 141 10.90 -22.02 -0.99
CA ILE A 141 11.38 -22.07 -2.36
C ILE A 141 12.67 -22.88 -2.40
N VAL A 142 12.80 -23.76 -3.39
CA VAL A 142 14.00 -24.56 -3.65
C VAL A 142 14.36 -24.53 -5.14
N ALA A 143 15.60 -24.86 -5.46
CA ALA A 143 16.03 -25.02 -6.86
C ALA A 143 15.24 -26.19 -7.52
N PRO A 144 15.09 -26.18 -8.87
CA PRO A 144 14.41 -27.26 -9.58
C PRO A 144 14.99 -28.64 -9.27
N GLY A 145 14.10 -29.62 -9.07
CA GLY A 145 14.48 -30.96 -8.67
C GLY A 145 14.86 -31.14 -7.21
N ASN A 146 14.79 -30.06 -6.43
CA ASN A 146 15.05 -30.07 -4.98
C ASN A 146 16.30 -30.89 -4.59
N PRO A 147 17.50 -30.53 -5.04
CA PRO A 147 18.71 -31.35 -4.92
C PRO A 147 19.14 -31.61 -3.46
N LYS A 148 18.65 -30.83 -2.51
CA LYS A 148 18.88 -31.01 -1.07
C LYS A 148 17.81 -31.82 -0.38
N HIS A 149 16.80 -32.30 -1.10
CA HIS A 149 15.67 -33.07 -0.56
C HIS A 149 15.01 -32.40 0.65
N ILE A 150 14.76 -31.08 0.52
CA ILE A 150 14.08 -30.27 1.55
C ILE A 150 12.59 -30.60 1.49
N THR A 151 12.02 -31.09 2.58
CA THR A 151 10.62 -31.50 2.68
C THR A 151 9.88 -30.80 3.82
N SER A 152 10.60 -30.07 4.68
CA SER A 152 10.06 -29.42 5.86
C SER A 152 10.85 -28.18 6.27
N VAL A 153 10.27 -27.36 7.14
CA VAL A 153 10.96 -26.22 7.75
C VAL A 153 12.20 -26.65 8.53
N ALA A 154 12.16 -27.84 9.16
CA ALA A 154 13.28 -28.37 9.92
C ALA A 154 14.52 -28.67 9.05
N ASP A 155 14.30 -29.01 7.79
CA ASP A 155 15.41 -29.28 6.85
C ASP A 155 16.25 -28.04 6.55
N LEU A 156 15.68 -26.86 6.70
CA LEU A 156 16.40 -25.58 6.51
C LEU A 156 17.48 -25.35 7.59
N ALA A 157 17.40 -26.05 8.72
CA ALA A 157 18.40 -25.97 9.79
C ALA A 157 19.51 -27.04 9.66
N LYS A 158 19.44 -27.93 8.66
CA LYS A 158 20.44 -28.98 8.44
C LYS A 158 21.78 -28.40 7.99
N SER A 159 22.86 -29.02 8.45
CA SER A 159 24.20 -28.69 7.99
C SER A 159 24.33 -28.91 6.47
N GLY A 160 25.01 -27.99 5.78
CA GLY A 160 25.22 -28.05 4.32
C GLY A 160 24.04 -27.58 3.49
N VAL A 161 22.94 -27.03 4.09
CA VAL A 161 21.88 -26.35 3.40
C VAL A 161 22.14 -24.84 3.44
N GLN A 162 22.30 -24.22 2.28
CA GLN A 162 22.49 -22.77 2.16
C GLN A 162 21.12 -22.08 2.03
N VAL A 163 20.68 -21.45 3.10
CA VAL A 163 19.38 -20.78 3.17
C VAL A 163 19.58 -19.27 3.00
N VAL A 164 18.80 -18.67 2.12
CA VAL A 164 18.68 -17.22 1.99
C VAL A 164 17.33 -16.77 2.53
N LEU A 165 17.29 -15.71 3.31
CA LEU A 165 16.06 -15.15 3.89
C LEU A 165 15.94 -13.67 3.60
N CYS A 166 14.76 -13.12 3.79
CA CYS A 166 14.62 -11.69 3.92
C CYS A 166 15.18 -11.22 5.27
N ALA A 167 15.74 -10.01 5.32
CA ALA A 167 16.14 -9.39 6.57
C ALA A 167 14.96 -9.31 7.57
N ALA A 168 15.27 -9.35 8.85
CA ALA A 168 14.29 -9.46 9.93
C ALA A 168 13.20 -8.37 9.94
N ALA A 169 13.50 -7.19 9.41
CA ALA A 169 12.55 -6.07 9.32
C ALA A 169 11.72 -6.05 8.03
N VAL A 170 11.95 -6.96 7.10
CA VAL A 170 11.20 -7.09 5.84
C VAL A 170 10.04 -8.07 6.07
N PRO A 171 8.85 -7.87 5.47
CA PRO A 171 7.68 -8.72 5.72
C PRO A 171 7.96 -10.23 5.63
N CYS A 172 8.61 -10.68 4.56
CA CYS A 172 8.99 -12.09 4.39
C CYS A 172 9.95 -12.59 5.48
N GLY A 173 10.83 -11.74 6.02
CA GLY A 173 11.71 -12.07 7.15
C GLY A 173 10.95 -12.17 8.46
N ILE A 174 10.01 -11.25 8.70
CA ILE A 174 9.11 -11.28 9.86
C ILE A 174 8.33 -12.61 9.87
N TYR A 175 7.75 -12.99 8.75
CA TYR A 175 6.99 -14.24 8.63
C TYR A 175 7.87 -15.48 8.73
N ALA A 176 9.08 -15.47 8.15
CA ALA A 176 10.04 -16.57 8.29
C ALA A 176 10.39 -16.83 9.76
N GLN A 177 10.66 -15.78 10.54
CA GLN A 177 10.92 -15.90 11.97
C GLN A 177 9.74 -16.48 12.76
N GLN A 178 8.51 -16.07 12.43
CA GLN A 178 7.31 -16.64 13.04
C GLN A 178 7.17 -18.14 12.72
N ILE A 179 7.44 -18.53 11.47
CA ILE A 179 7.43 -19.93 11.03
C ILE A 179 8.48 -20.73 11.79
N PHE A 180 9.71 -20.24 11.89
CA PHE A 180 10.78 -20.92 12.63
C PHE A 180 10.44 -21.09 14.12
N LYS A 181 9.85 -20.05 14.72
CA LYS A 181 9.37 -20.14 16.10
C LYS A 181 8.29 -21.22 16.27
N LYS A 182 7.31 -21.28 15.35
CA LYS A 182 6.25 -22.30 15.38
C LYS A 182 6.80 -23.71 15.13
N ALA A 183 7.80 -23.84 14.27
CA ALA A 183 8.45 -25.10 13.97
C ALA A 183 9.48 -25.54 15.03
N GLY A 184 9.84 -24.69 15.99
CA GLY A 184 10.84 -24.96 17.01
C GLY A 184 12.27 -25.09 16.46
N VAL A 185 12.59 -24.40 15.35
CA VAL A 185 13.90 -24.49 14.69
C VAL A 185 14.61 -23.14 14.67
N THR A 186 15.93 -23.19 14.59
CA THR A 186 16.78 -22.01 14.37
C THR A 186 17.52 -22.17 13.05
N VAL A 187 17.27 -21.24 12.11
CA VAL A 187 17.92 -21.21 10.80
C VAL A 187 18.90 -20.06 10.76
N LYS A 188 20.13 -20.34 10.33
CA LYS A 188 21.14 -19.29 10.10
C LYS A 188 21.27 -19.08 8.61
N PRO A 189 20.76 -17.96 8.06
CA PRO A 189 20.87 -17.68 6.64
C PRO A 189 22.33 -17.38 6.23
N VAL A 190 22.69 -17.75 5.02
CA VAL A 190 23.98 -17.35 4.41
C VAL A 190 23.97 -15.89 3.95
N SER A 191 22.76 -15.34 3.72
CA SER A 191 22.54 -13.91 3.47
C SER A 191 21.12 -13.49 3.80
N GLU A 192 20.95 -12.20 4.07
CA GLU A 192 19.67 -11.56 4.33
C GLU A 192 19.37 -10.51 3.27
N GLU A 193 18.18 -10.57 2.69
CA GLU A 193 17.77 -9.78 1.52
C GLU A 193 16.79 -8.67 1.89
N THR A 194 16.84 -7.58 1.14
CA THR A 194 15.96 -6.42 1.32
C THR A 194 14.58 -6.60 0.70
N SER A 195 14.36 -7.67 -0.08
CA SER A 195 13.06 -7.99 -0.70
C SER A 195 12.93 -9.48 -0.97
N VAL A 196 11.68 -9.97 -1.07
CA VAL A 196 11.42 -11.38 -1.43
C VAL A 196 11.89 -11.72 -2.84
N SER A 197 11.83 -10.79 -3.78
CA SER A 197 12.33 -11.01 -5.15
C SER A 197 13.83 -11.29 -5.19
N SER A 198 14.61 -10.72 -4.27
CA SER A 198 16.04 -11.02 -4.15
C SER A 198 16.27 -12.44 -3.62
N VAL A 199 15.43 -12.93 -2.68
CA VAL A 199 15.45 -14.33 -2.23
C VAL A 199 15.17 -15.28 -3.39
N VAL A 200 14.07 -15.02 -4.15
CA VAL A 200 13.73 -15.81 -5.35
C VAL A 200 14.89 -15.84 -6.34
N THR A 201 15.48 -14.69 -6.62
CA THR A 201 16.59 -14.57 -7.56
C THR A 201 17.78 -15.42 -7.14
N LYS A 202 18.17 -15.39 -5.88
CA LYS A 202 19.32 -16.18 -5.39
C LYS A 202 19.09 -17.68 -5.50
N VAL A 203 17.88 -18.14 -5.18
CA VAL A 203 17.54 -19.57 -5.31
C VAL A 203 17.48 -19.98 -6.78
N THR A 204 16.81 -19.20 -7.65
CA THR A 204 16.68 -19.52 -9.07
C THR A 204 18.02 -19.46 -9.85
N LEU A 205 19.00 -18.71 -9.34
CA LEU A 205 20.37 -18.66 -9.88
C LEU A 205 21.32 -19.70 -9.24
N GLY A 206 20.83 -20.55 -8.33
CA GLY A 206 21.67 -21.56 -7.65
C GLY A 206 22.68 -20.95 -6.66
N GLN A 207 22.46 -19.71 -6.21
CA GLN A 207 23.31 -19.05 -5.20
C GLN A 207 22.90 -19.43 -3.77
N ALA A 208 21.76 -20.09 -3.60
CA ALA A 208 21.28 -20.67 -2.37
C ALA A 208 20.44 -21.92 -2.68
N ASP A 209 20.38 -22.85 -1.73
CA ASP A 209 19.59 -24.08 -1.88
C ASP A 209 18.11 -23.84 -1.64
N ALA A 210 17.77 -22.95 -0.71
CA ALA A 210 16.40 -22.68 -0.29
C ALA A 210 16.21 -21.28 0.29
N GLY A 211 14.94 -20.89 0.41
CA GLY A 211 14.51 -19.67 1.10
C GLY A 211 13.06 -19.78 1.57
N ILE A 212 12.59 -18.79 2.34
CA ILE A 212 11.17 -18.62 2.67
C ILE A 212 10.64 -17.44 1.84
N VAL A 213 9.60 -17.71 1.05
CA VAL A 213 8.95 -16.76 0.13
C VAL A 213 7.43 -16.93 0.22
N TYR A 214 6.69 -16.21 -0.60
CA TYR A 214 5.24 -16.43 -0.71
C TYR A 214 4.93 -17.47 -1.80
N VAL A 215 3.79 -18.17 -1.66
CA VAL A 215 3.28 -19.10 -2.68
C VAL A 215 3.21 -18.43 -4.07
N THR A 216 2.85 -17.15 -4.12
CA THR A 216 2.79 -16.37 -5.36
C THR A 216 4.15 -16.21 -6.02
N ASP A 217 5.24 -16.13 -5.25
CA ASP A 217 6.60 -15.97 -5.78
C ASP A 217 7.08 -17.29 -6.43
N VAL A 218 6.83 -18.42 -5.78
CA VAL A 218 7.11 -19.75 -6.36
C VAL A 218 6.34 -19.94 -7.66
N LYS A 219 5.04 -19.61 -7.64
CA LYS A 219 4.21 -19.66 -8.84
C LYS A 219 4.73 -18.78 -9.97
N ALA A 220 5.18 -17.57 -9.64
CA ALA A 220 5.76 -16.65 -10.61
C ALA A 220 7.13 -17.11 -11.16
N ALA A 221 7.92 -17.81 -10.35
CA ALA A 221 9.21 -18.39 -10.78
C ALA A 221 9.01 -19.51 -11.81
N GLY A 222 7.84 -20.17 -11.84
CA GLY A 222 7.52 -21.24 -12.78
C GLY A 222 8.52 -22.38 -12.70
N SER A 223 9.03 -22.86 -13.83
CA SER A 223 10.00 -23.96 -13.89
C SER A 223 11.40 -23.65 -13.33
N LYS A 224 11.65 -22.41 -12.91
CA LYS A 224 12.95 -22.00 -12.36
C LYS A 224 13.10 -22.30 -10.86
N ALA A 225 12.02 -22.69 -10.20
CA ALA A 225 12.01 -23.06 -8.80
C ALA A 225 10.88 -24.02 -8.50
N GLU A 226 10.97 -24.74 -7.38
CA GLU A 226 9.90 -25.57 -6.84
C GLU A 226 9.51 -25.07 -5.44
N GLY A 227 8.26 -25.33 -5.07
CA GLY A 227 7.72 -24.99 -3.76
C GLY A 227 7.61 -26.21 -2.87
N VAL A 228 8.01 -26.07 -1.61
CA VAL A 228 7.72 -27.04 -0.57
C VAL A 228 6.75 -26.42 0.41
N ALA A 229 5.56 -27.02 0.52
CA ALA A 229 4.49 -26.49 1.34
C ALA A 229 4.84 -26.51 2.83
N ILE A 230 4.52 -25.43 3.52
CA ILE A 230 4.63 -25.34 4.98
C ILE A 230 3.28 -25.74 5.58
N PRO A 231 3.22 -26.72 6.51
CA PRO A 231 1.96 -27.11 7.15
C PRO A 231 1.26 -25.93 7.82
N ASP A 232 -0.07 -25.89 7.78
CA ASP A 232 -0.87 -24.79 8.34
C ASP A 232 -0.59 -24.50 9.82
N SER A 233 -0.24 -25.53 10.60
CA SER A 233 0.16 -25.38 12.01
C SER A 233 1.44 -24.56 12.20
N GLN A 234 2.30 -24.51 11.20
CA GLN A 234 3.56 -23.76 11.20
C GLN A 234 3.49 -22.50 10.32
N ASN A 235 2.60 -22.47 9.33
CA ASN A 235 2.50 -21.39 8.39
C ASN A 235 1.95 -20.09 9.01
N VAL A 236 2.11 -18.99 8.29
CA VAL A 236 1.57 -17.67 8.61
C VAL A 236 0.79 -17.17 7.42
N LEU A 237 -0.37 -16.60 7.69
CA LEU A 237 -1.15 -15.91 6.68
C LEU A 237 -0.75 -14.43 6.67
N ALA A 238 -0.24 -13.97 5.55
CA ALA A 238 0.19 -12.60 5.34
C ALA A 238 -0.99 -11.75 4.87
N ASP A 239 -1.30 -10.67 5.57
CA ASP A 239 -2.28 -9.67 5.15
C ASP A 239 -1.63 -8.62 4.26
N TYR A 240 -2.30 -8.27 3.16
CA TYR A 240 -1.86 -7.26 2.20
C TYR A 240 -2.78 -6.04 2.27
N PRO A 241 -2.42 -5.02 3.06
CA PRO A 241 -3.16 -3.76 3.11
C PRO A 241 -2.74 -2.80 1.99
N ILE A 242 -3.70 -1.97 1.55
CA ILE A 242 -3.52 -0.89 0.58
C ILE A 242 -4.13 0.40 1.13
N VAL A 243 -3.49 1.54 0.85
CA VAL A 243 -3.97 2.86 1.27
C VAL A 243 -3.54 3.94 0.27
N MET A 244 -4.28 5.03 0.19
CA MET A 244 -3.82 6.26 -0.46
C MET A 244 -2.82 6.96 0.46
N VAL A 245 -1.72 7.44 -0.13
CA VAL A 245 -0.70 8.20 0.61
C VAL A 245 -1.17 9.64 0.78
N LYS A 246 -0.97 10.20 1.95
CA LYS A 246 -1.33 11.59 2.24
C LYS A 246 -0.52 12.54 1.36
N GLY A 247 -1.22 13.47 0.71
CA GLY A 247 -0.60 14.39 -0.23
C GLY A 247 -0.32 13.77 -1.61
N ALA A 248 -1.01 12.67 -1.93
CA ALA A 248 -0.99 12.07 -3.27
C ALA A 248 -1.17 13.14 -4.35
N SER A 249 -0.28 13.15 -5.32
CA SER A 249 -0.30 14.13 -6.43
C SER A 249 -1.47 13.89 -7.37
N ASN A 250 -1.97 12.66 -7.42
CA ASN A 250 -3.13 12.22 -8.19
C ASN A 250 -4.11 11.43 -7.30
N SER A 251 -4.77 12.11 -6.38
CA SER A 251 -5.71 11.47 -5.43
C SER A 251 -6.91 10.81 -6.10
N GLU A 252 -7.43 11.40 -7.20
CA GLU A 252 -8.53 10.81 -7.98
C GLU A 252 -8.10 9.51 -8.65
N GLY A 253 -6.95 9.50 -9.30
CA GLY A 253 -6.37 8.29 -9.91
C GLY A 253 -6.01 7.23 -8.87
N ALA A 254 -5.46 7.63 -7.72
CA ALA A 254 -5.13 6.75 -6.61
C ALA A 254 -6.38 6.05 -6.04
N SER A 255 -7.44 6.82 -5.77
CA SER A 255 -8.71 6.28 -5.29
C SER A 255 -9.34 5.32 -6.30
N ALA A 256 -9.34 5.69 -7.58
CA ALA A 256 -9.85 4.83 -8.64
C ALA A 256 -9.04 3.52 -8.79
N PHE A 257 -7.69 3.60 -8.68
CA PHE A 257 -6.84 2.42 -8.73
C PHE A 257 -7.09 1.49 -7.52
N ILE A 258 -7.18 2.02 -6.30
CA ILE A 258 -7.51 1.24 -5.10
C ILE A 258 -8.88 0.56 -5.30
N GLY A 259 -9.89 1.30 -5.77
CA GLY A 259 -11.21 0.75 -6.09
C GLY A 259 -11.15 -0.36 -7.15
N TYR A 260 -10.28 -0.22 -8.15
CA TYR A 260 -10.09 -1.26 -9.17
C TYR A 260 -9.44 -2.53 -8.59
N VAL A 261 -8.42 -2.39 -7.75
CA VAL A 261 -7.78 -3.52 -7.03
C VAL A 261 -8.81 -4.30 -6.20
N MET A 262 -9.70 -3.58 -5.50
CA MET A 262 -10.77 -4.17 -4.67
C MET A 262 -11.94 -4.74 -5.49
N SER A 263 -12.07 -4.38 -6.76
CA SER A 263 -13.18 -4.82 -7.63
C SER A 263 -13.08 -6.31 -7.99
N PRO A 264 -14.18 -6.95 -8.45
CA PRO A 264 -14.14 -8.33 -8.95
C PRO A 264 -13.11 -8.56 -10.06
N ALA A 265 -12.83 -7.54 -10.88
CA ALA A 265 -11.81 -7.62 -11.94
C ALA A 265 -10.39 -7.69 -11.36
N GLY A 266 -10.07 -6.80 -10.43
CA GLY A 266 -8.78 -6.80 -9.71
C GLY A 266 -8.59 -8.08 -8.90
N GLN A 267 -9.61 -8.51 -8.16
CA GLN A 267 -9.58 -9.73 -7.36
C GLN A 267 -9.38 -10.99 -8.22
N LYS A 268 -10.00 -11.05 -9.41
CA LYS A 268 -9.77 -12.14 -10.36
C LYS A 268 -8.31 -12.20 -10.83
N VAL A 269 -7.67 -11.06 -11.05
CA VAL A 269 -6.24 -11.02 -11.40
C VAL A 269 -5.42 -11.53 -10.22
N LEU A 270 -5.62 -11.00 -9.01
CA LEU A 270 -4.90 -11.44 -7.80
C LEU A 270 -5.01 -12.96 -7.60
N ALA A 271 -6.22 -13.52 -7.66
CA ALA A 271 -6.45 -14.98 -7.57
C ALA A 271 -5.70 -15.76 -8.64
N SER A 272 -5.59 -15.23 -9.89
CA SER A 272 -4.85 -15.87 -10.96
C SER A 272 -3.35 -15.99 -10.69
N PHE A 273 -2.80 -15.10 -9.84
CA PHE A 273 -1.42 -15.15 -9.37
C PHE A 273 -1.25 -16.00 -8.10
N GLY A 274 -2.33 -16.45 -7.47
CA GLY A 274 -2.30 -17.31 -6.27
C GLY A 274 -2.55 -16.56 -4.97
N PHE A 275 -2.90 -15.28 -5.01
CA PHE A 275 -3.35 -14.58 -3.81
C PHE A 275 -4.69 -15.11 -3.34
N LEU A 276 -4.88 -15.09 -2.03
CA LEU A 276 -6.14 -15.44 -1.37
C LEU A 276 -7.00 -14.17 -1.21
N PRO A 277 -8.34 -14.32 -1.18
CA PRO A 277 -9.23 -13.21 -0.95
C PRO A 277 -9.07 -12.62 0.47
N PRO A 278 -9.40 -11.34 0.70
CA PRO A 278 -9.19 -10.67 1.98
C PRO A 278 -10.00 -11.27 3.14
N GLY A 279 -11.12 -11.95 2.86
CA GLY A 279 -12.02 -12.53 3.85
C GLY A 279 -11.67 -13.96 4.30
N THR A 280 -10.52 -14.52 3.89
CA THR A 280 -10.09 -15.87 4.31
C THR A 280 -9.47 -15.91 5.68
#